data_de16a528788ff0985b1e5a189bdd60f7
#
_entry.id   de16a528788ff0985b1e5a189bdd60f7
#
_cell.length_a   1.000
_cell.length_b   1.000
_cell.length_c   1.000
_cell.angle_alpha   90.00
_cell.angle_beta   90.00
_cell.angle_gamma   90.00
#
_symmetry.space_group_name_H-M   'P 1'
#
loop_
_entity.id
_entity.type
_entity.pdbx_description
1 polymer ?
#
loop_
_entity_poly.entity_id
_entity_poly.type
_entity_poly.pdbx_seq_one_letter_code
_entity_poly.pdbx_strand_id
1 'polypeptide(L)'
;MLYFSNKVMEININCDLGEKSKHHSNKHDPDLLRIVNSANVACGYHAGDDESMNQVVEISKKNGVSIGAHPSFNDPENFGRKRMNLSSSEIRKLIIDQYAILQEIASKYGENVTHIKPHGALNNMACEDIDLANTLARAINEISKDLIYLVPTGSKMEEAAKKLNMKIACEIFADRNYEDDGNLVSRKKSHALITNPEQAKKHVLSMVKNQALNCHSGKQIPCEIDSICIHGDNLSSLKTAIAVKDNLIKHGLNLKALNKMKKFI
;
A
#
# COMPACT_ATOMS: atom_id res chain seq x y z
N MET A 1 -22.29 3.24 -32.40
CA MET A 1 -21.10 2.35 -32.39
C MET A 1 -20.04 3.04 -31.51
N LEU A 2 -20.02 2.70 -30.21
CA LEU A 2 -19.03 3.26 -29.28
C LEU A 2 -17.74 2.50 -29.49
N TYR A 3 -16.71 3.17 -29.98
CA TYR A 3 -15.34 2.66 -30.00
C TYR A 3 -14.88 2.49 -28.54
N PHE A 4 -14.99 1.28 -27.99
CA PHE A 4 -14.23 0.91 -26.81
C PHE A 4 -12.77 0.92 -27.20
N SER A 5 -12.04 1.92 -26.77
CA SER A 5 -10.59 1.94 -26.81
C SER A 5 -10.10 0.66 -26.11
N ASN A 6 -9.44 -0.23 -26.84
CA ASN A 6 -8.79 -1.46 -26.35
C ASN A 6 -7.55 -1.13 -25.47
N LYS A 7 -7.70 -0.19 -24.53
CA LYS A 7 -6.63 0.16 -23.60
C LYS A 7 -6.66 -0.87 -22.47
N VAL A 8 -5.73 -1.81 -22.51
CA VAL A 8 -5.55 -2.79 -21.42
C VAL A 8 -5.34 -2.01 -20.12
N MET A 9 -6.22 -2.24 -19.12
CA MET A 9 -6.12 -1.59 -17.83
C MET A 9 -4.86 -2.05 -17.11
N GLU A 10 -4.03 -1.10 -16.68
CA GLU A 10 -2.87 -1.36 -15.83
C GLU A 10 -3.31 -1.32 -14.37
N ILE A 11 -2.82 -2.26 -13.57
CA ILE A 11 -3.09 -2.37 -12.13
C ILE A 11 -1.84 -2.83 -11.41
N ASN A 12 -1.67 -2.43 -10.18
CA ASN A 12 -0.55 -2.81 -9.33
C ASN A 12 -1.01 -3.78 -8.22
N ILE A 13 -0.13 -4.68 -7.81
CA ILE A 13 -0.26 -5.44 -6.57
C ILE A 13 0.89 -5.04 -5.66
N ASN A 14 0.58 -4.58 -4.47
CA ASN A 14 1.57 -4.22 -3.46
C ASN A 14 1.43 -5.08 -2.19
N CYS A 15 2.51 -5.17 -1.43
CA CYS A 15 2.55 -5.85 -0.14
C CYS A 15 3.44 -5.09 0.84
N ASP A 16 3.05 -5.10 2.13
CA ASP A 16 3.86 -4.58 3.23
C ASP A 16 4.87 -5.67 3.61
N LEU A 17 6.16 -5.35 3.59
CA LEU A 17 7.28 -6.30 3.68
C LEU A 17 8.42 -5.74 4.55
N GLY A 18 9.35 -6.61 4.95
CA GLY A 18 10.43 -6.24 5.85
C GLY A 18 9.97 -5.98 7.27
N GLU A 19 8.78 -6.41 7.64
CA GLU A 19 8.13 -6.13 8.93
C GLU A 19 8.56 -7.11 10.03
N LYS A 20 9.85 -7.54 10.02
CA LYS A 20 10.42 -8.39 11.07
C LYS A 20 10.26 -7.76 12.46
N SER A 21 9.58 -8.44 13.36
CA SER A 21 9.30 -7.96 14.72
C SER A 21 9.01 -9.15 15.67
N LYS A 22 8.80 -8.86 16.95
CA LYS A 22 8.32 -9.87 17.91
C LYS A 22 6.93 -10.43 17.59
N HIS A 23 6.15 -9.72 16.78
CA HIS A 23 4.79 -10.07 16.41
C HIS A 23 4.68 -10.69 15.03
N HIS A 24 5.69 -10.52 14.19
CA HIS A 24 5.64 -10.84 12.79
C HIS A 24 6.94 -11.42 12.27
N SER A 25 6.84 -12.50 11.51
CA SER A 25 7.98 -13.13 10.85
C SER A 25 7.97 -12.79 9.36
N ASN A 26 9.05 -12.22 8.83
CA ASN A 26 9.21 -11.89 7.41
C ASN A 26 9.63 -13.09 6.53
N LYS A 27 9.47 -14.33 7.00
CA LYS A 27 9.93 -15.54 6.28
C LYS A 27 9.28 -15.75 4.91
N HIS A 28 8.11 -15.16 4.65
CA HIS A 28 7.40 -15.28 3.39
C HIS A 28 7.68 -14.13 2.41
N ASP A 29 8.43 -13.12 2.83
CA ASP A 29 8.75 -11.96 1.99
C ASP A 29 9.41 -12.35 0.66
N PRO A 30 10.40 -13.30 0.61
CA PRO A 30 10.99 -13.72 -0.64
C PRO A 30 10.00 -14.33 -1.64
N ASP A 31 8.99 -15.05 -1.15
CA ASP A 31 7.97 -15.66 -2.01
C ASP A 31 6.94 -14.62 -2.48
N LEU A 32 6.54 -13.70 -1.61
CA LEU A 32 5.66 -12.58 -1.96
C LEU A 32 6.30 -11.66 -3.00
N LEU A 33 7.60 -11.37 -2.89
CA LEU A 33 8.36 -10.56 -3.84
C LEU A 33 8.46 -11.16 -5.25
N ARG A 34 8.15 -12.44 -5.43
CA ARG A 34 8.01 -13.08 -6.77
C ARG A 34 6.61 -12.87 -7.37
N ILE A 35 5.66 -12.41 -6.56
CA ILE A 35 4.25 -12.31 -6.94
C ILE A 35 3.83 -10.86 -7.13
N VAL A 36 4.18 -9.98 -6.18
CA VAL A 36 3.78 -8.57 -6.18
C VAL A 36 4.60 -7.72 -7.16
N ASN A 37 4.11 -6.53 -7.43
CA ASN A 37 4.79 -5.58 -8.33
C ASN A 37 5.41 -4.40 -7.56
N SER A 38 5.00 -4.18 -6.31
CA SER A 38 5.53 -3.12 -5.43
C SER A 38 5.65 -3.63 -4.01
N ALA A 39 6.73 -3.24 -3.33
CA ALA A 39 7.01 -3.55 -1.93
C ALA A 39 6.95 -2.27 -1.10
N ASN A 40 6.15 -2.26 -0.02
CA ASN A 40 6.19 -1.21 0.98
C ASN A 40 7.09 -1.69 2.12
N VAL A 41 8.29 -1.13 2.24
CA VAL A 41 9.33 -1.66 3.12
C VAL A 41 9.29 -0.95 4.47
N ALA A 42 9.14 -1.71 5.55
CA ALA A 42 9.22 -1.19 6.91
C ALA A 42 10.58 -0.52 7.16
N CYS A 43 10.58 0.65 7.81
CA CYS A 43 11.75 1.51 7.95
C CYS A 43 12.28 1.56 9.39
N GLY A 44 12.12 0.49 10.17
CA GLY A 44 12.71 0.34 11.49
C GLY A 44 11.92 0.94 12.66
N TYR A 45 10.84 1.72 12.42
CA TYR A 45 10.11 2.41 13.49
C TYR A 45 9.01 1.56 14.13
N HIS A 46 8.25 0.81 13.33
CA HIS A 46 7.24 -0.12 13.84
C HIS A 46 7.73 -1.57 13.76
N ALA A 47 8.56 -1.84 12.78
CA ALA A 47 9.13 -3.14 12.48
C ALA A 47 10.33 -2.98 11.53
N GLY A 48 11.02 -4.07 11.28
CA GLY A 48 12.17 -4.11 10.39
C GLY A 48 13.47 -3.68 11.05
N ASP A 49 14.55 -4.05 10.41
CA ASP A 49 15.93 -3.72 10.75
C ASP A 49 16.74 -3.60 9.45
N ASP A 50 18.00 -3.19 9.54
CA ASP A 50 18.89 -3.04 8.39
C ASP A 50 18.97 -4.32 7.56
N GLU A 51 19.01 -5.49 8.21
CA GLU A 51 19.09 -6.78 7.54
C GLU A 51 17.85 -7.04 6.69
N SER A 52 16.66 -6.88 7.27
CA SER A 52 15.38 -7.10 6.57
C SER A 52 15.16 -6.10 5.44
N MET A 53 15.51 -4.82 5.63
CA MET A 53 15.44 -3.81 4.57
C MET A 53 16.37 -4.16 3.41
N ASN A 54 17.64 -4.49 3.67
CA ASN A 54 18.61 -4.90 2.65
C ASN A 54 18.11 -6.13 1.87
N GLN A 55 17.58 -7.16 2.58
CA GLN A 55 17.06 -8.36 1.95
C GLN A 55 15.89 -8.05 1.01
N VAL A 56 14.91 -7.24 1.46
CA VAL A 56 13.75 -6.87 0.63
C VAL A 56 14.19 -6.07 -0.59
N VAL A 57 15.09 -5.09 -0.42
CA VAL A 57 15.60 -4.26 -1.53
C VAL A 57 16.33 -5.11 -2.57
N GLU A 58 17.23 -6.01 -2.13
CA GLU A 58 17.98 -6.89 -3.03
C GLU A 58 17.05 -7.80 -3.85
N ILE A 59 16.08 -8.43 -3.21
CA ILE A 59 15.14 -9.34 -3.88
C ILE A 59 14.18 -8.54 -4.78
N SER A 60 13.74 -7.34 -4.37
CA SER A 60 12.92 -6.45 -5.18
C SER A 60 13.61 -6.09 -6.49
N LYS A 61 14.90 -5.70 -6.43
CA LYS A 61 15.71 -5.43 -7.61
C LYS A 61 15.76 -6.63 -8.56
N LYS A 62 16.05 -7.84 -8.04
CA LYS A 62 16.13 -9.07 -8.84
C LYS A 62 14.82 -9.39 -9.56
N ASN A 63 13.68 -9.06 -8.95
CA ASN A 63 12.35 -9.37 -9.47
C ASN A 63 11.70 -8.20 -10.23
N GLY A 64 12.34 -7.03 -10.31
CA GLY A 64 11.78 -5.83 -10.93
C GLY A 64 10.56 -5.25 -10.18
N VAL A 65 10.52 -5.47 -8.86
CA VAL A 65 9.51 -4.94 -7.94
C VAL A 65 9.90 -3.51 -7.54
N SER A 66 8.98 -2.56 -7.59
CA SER A 66 9.26 -1.19 -7.15
C SER A 66 9.34 -1.11 -5.62
N ILE A 67 10.28 -0.29 -5.14
CA ILE A 67 10.57 -0.13 -3.71
C ILE A 67 9.88 1.13 -3.20
N GLY A 68 9.15 1.04 -2.10
CA GLY A 68 8.51 2.14 -1.43
C GLY A 68 8.76 2.14 0.07
N ALA A 69 8.77 3.31 0.68
CA ALA A 69 8.90 3.46 2.12
C ALA A 69 7.55 3.25 2.82
N HIS A 70 7.58 2.52 3.94
CA HIS A 70 6.41 2.22 4.76
C HIS A 70 6.53 2.84 6.17
N PRO A 71 6.52 4.20 6.25
CA PRO A 71 6.76 4.90 7.49
C PRO A 71 5.59 4.79 8.47
N SER A 72 5.92 4.72 9.75
CA SER A 72 4.98 4.57 10.87
C SER A 72 5.35 5.46 12.03
N PHE A 73 4.45 5.55 13.01
CA PHE A 73 4.84 5.99 14.34
C PHE A 73 5.97 5.12 14.90
N ASN A 74 6.83 5.70 15.73
CA ASN A 74 7.87 4.95 16.43
C ASN A 74 7.23 4.18 17.61
N ASP A 75 6.69 3.02 17.29
CA ASP A 75 5.90 2.19 18.22
C ASP A 75 6.12 0.68 17.92
N PRO A 76 7.34 0.17 18.09
CA PRO A 76 7.66 -1.24 17.82
C PRO A 76 6.89 -2.19 18.74
N GLU A 77 6.53 -1.74 19.96
CA GLU A 77 5.81 -2.56 20.93
C GLU A 77 4.39 -2.92 20.46
N ASN A 78 3.71 -2.01 19.75
CA ASN A 78 2.36 -2.23 19.24
C ASN A 78 2.33 -2.32 17.71
N PHE A 79 3.49 -2.56 17.09
CA PHE A 79 3.58 -2.68 15.64
C PHE A 79 3.02 -1.45 14.89
N GLY A 80 3.29 -0.25 15.40
CA GLY A 80 2.79 1.01 14.82
C GLY A 80 1.26 1.18 14.84
N ARG A 81 0.55 0.37 15.63
CA ARG A 81 -0.94 0.38 15.65
C ARG A 81 -1.54 1.21 16.77
N LYS A 82 -0.74 1.76 17.66
CA LYS A 82 -1.19 2.69 18.70
C LYS A 82 -1.36 4.08 18.11
N ARG A 83 -2.54 4.69 18.32
CA ARG A 83 -2.77 6.10 17.93
C ARG A 83 -1.90 7.02 18.78
N MET A 84 -1.21 7.95 18.14
CA MET A 84 -0.33 8.93 18.79
C MET A 84 -0.64 10.34 18.28
N ASN A 85 -0.60 11.31 19.19
CA ASN A 85 -0.75 12.71 18.84
C ASN A 85 0.63 13.35 18.79
N LEU A 86 1.09 13.64 17.57
CA LEU A 86 2.34 14.31 17.29
C LEU A 86 2.05 15.64 16.60
N SER A 87 2.91 16.62 16.81
CA SER A 87 2.87 17.90 16.10
C SER A 87 3.18 17.71 14.61
N SER A 88 2.78 18.67 13.79
CA SER A 88 3.07 18.64 12.34
C SER A 88 4.58 18.57 12.06
N SER A 89 5.41 19.19 12.89
CA SER A 89 6.87 19.13 12.76
C SER A 89 7.43 17.74 13.08
N GLU A 90 6.89 17.06 14.09
CA GLU A 90 7.28 15.70 14.44
C GLU A 90 6.85 14.70 13.36
N ILE A 91 5.61 14.83 12.84
CA ILE A 91 5.14 14.01 11.71
C ILE A 91 6.02 14.22 10.47
N ARG A 92 6.33 15.49 10.13
CA ARG A 92 7.21 15.80 9.00
C ARG A 92 8.57 15.12 9.16
N LYS A 93 9.20 15.28 10.33
CA LYS A 93 10.49 14.65 10.63
C LYS A 93 10.42 13.13 10.54
N LEU A 94 9.39 12.53 11.12
CA LEU A 94 9.15 11.08 11.10
C LEU A 94 9.08 10.51 9.68
N ILE A 95 8.42 11.21 8.76
CA ILE A 95 8.31 10.77 7.34
C ILE A 95 9.65 10.89 6.63
N ILE A 96 10.33 12.03 6.79
CA ILE A 96 11.60 12.31 6.13
C ILE A 96 12.70 11.35 6.60
N ASP A 97 12.82 11.13 7.91
CA ASP A 97 13.83 10.25 8.49
C ASP A 97 13.67 8.81 7.98
N GLN A 98 12.46 8.27 8.01
CA GLN A 98 12.20 6.90 7.57
C GLN A 98 12.40 6.72 6.06
N TYR A 99 12.00 7.72 5.26
CA TYR A 99 12.31 7.72 3.84
C TYR A 99 13.83 7.71 3.61
N ALA A 100 14.59 8.56 4.31
CA ALA A 100 16.03 8.69 4.15
C ALA A 100 16.76 7.37 4.48
N ILE A 101 16.34 6.68 5.55
CA ILE A 101 16.90 5.38 5.94
C ILE A 101 16.77 4.37 4.78
N LEU A 102 15.57 4.20 4.23
CA LEU A 102 15.36 3.25 3.16
C LEU A 102 16.02 3.69 1.85
N GLN A 103 16.01 4.99 1.53
CA GLN A 103 16.68 5.52 0.33
C GLN A 103 18.19 5.28 0.37
N GLU A 104 18.82 5.42 1.53
CA GLU A 104 20.26 5.11 1.69
C GLU A 104 20.52 3.63 1.38
N ILE A 105 19.69 2.72 1.90
CA ILE A 105 19.82 1.29 1.62
C ILE A 105 19.56 1.00 0.14
N ALA A 106 18.49 1.53 -0.46
CA ALA A 106 18.17 1.33 -1.86
C ALA A 106 19.32 1.80 -2.79
N SER A 107 19.94 2.92 -2.46
CA SER A 107 21.07 3.48 -3.22
C SER A 107 22.27 2.55 -3.27
N LYS A 108 22.53 1.76 -2.23
CA LYS A 108 23.63 0.75 -2.21
C LYS A 108 23.43 -0.33 -3.29
N TYR A 109 22.19 -0.55 -3.69
CA TYR A 109 21.83 -1.48 -4.76
C TYR A 109 21.62 -0.80 -6.13
N GLY A 110 21.81 0.52 -6.23
CA GLY A 110 21.55 1.31 -7.44
C GLY A 110 20.05 1.47 -7.73
N GLU A 111 19.21 1.36 -6.70
CA GLU A 111 17.76 1.53 -6.75
C GLU A 111 17.33 2.83 -6.04
N ASN A 112 16.09 3.25 -6.28
CA ASN A 112 15.48 4.40 -5.61
C ASN A 112 14.16 4.01 -4.98
N VAL A 113 13.83 4.67 -3.87
CA VAL A 113 12.48 4.64 -3.30
C VAL A 113 11.54 5.42 -4.23
N THR A 114 10.54 4.76 -4.78
CA THR A 114 9.66 5.30 -5.82
C THR A 114 8.29 5.73 -5.31
N HIS A 115 7.89 5.24 -4.14
CA HIS A 115 6.60 5.54 -3.54
C HIS A 115 6.66 5.52 -2.01
N ILE A 116 5.65 6.10 -1.38
CA ILE A 116 5.47 6.11 0.06
C ILE A 116 4.06 5.68 0.41
N LYS A 117 3.94 4.80 1.38
CA LYS A 117 2.68 4.32 1.97
C LYS A 117 2.79 4.33 3.49
N PRO A 118 2.10 5.20 4.23
CA PRO A 118 2.10 5.18 5.69
C PRO A 118 1.52 3.87 6.24
N HIS A 119 2.06 3.43 7.39
CA HIS A 119 1.64 2.20 8.06
C HIS A 119 0.68 2.45 9.22
N GLY A 120 -0.16 1.49 9.49
CA GLY A 120 -0.85 1.26 10.76
C GLY A 120 -1.71 2.43 11.24
N ALA A 121 -1.50 2.86 12.50
CA ALA A 121 -2.30 3.93 13.08
C ALA A 121 -2.10 5.27 12.37
N LEU A 122 -0.88 5.56 11.88
CA LEU A 122 -0.59 6.78 11.13
C LEU A 122 -1.44 6.86 9.86
N ASN A 123 -1.50 5.77 9.09
CA ASN A 123 -2.34 5.67 7.89
C ASN A 123 -3.83 5.82 8.24
N ASN A 124 -4.32 5.05 9.24
CA ASN A 124 -5.74 5.04 9.58
C ASN A 124 -6.21 6.41 10.10
N MET A 125 -5.40 7.08 10.93
CA MET A 125 -5.71 8.43 11.41
C MET A 125 -5.75 9.44 10.26
N ALA A 126 -4.79 9.36 9.33
CA ALA A 126 -4.75 10.26 8.18
C ALA A 126 -5.88 10.01 7.16
N CYS A 127 -6.44 8.80 7.11
CA CYS A 127 -7.65 8.53 6.31
C CYS A 127 -8.89 9.25 6.85
N GLU A 128 -8.94 9.51 8.17
CA GLU A 128 -10.07 10.11 8.86
C GLU A 128 -9.91 11.63 9.08
N ASP A 129 -8.66 12.10 9.25
CA ASP A 129 -8.31 13.47 9.65
C ASP A 129 -7.60 14.21 8.51
N ILE A 130 -8.26 15.26 8.01
CA ILE A 130 -7.75 16.06 6.88
C ILE A 130 -6.50 16.89 7.25
N ASP A 131 -6.32 17.31 8.49
CA ASP A 131 -5.17 18.10 8.91
C ASP A 131 -3.92 17.22 9.00
N LEU A 132 -4.05 16.01 9.54
CA LEU A 132 -2.98 15.02 9.50
C LEU A 132 -2.67 14.59 8.05
N ALA A 133 -3.69 14.36 7.23
CA ALA A 133 -3.52 14.04 5.82
C ALA A 133 -2.76 15.14 5.05
N ASN A 134 -3.11 16.42 5.29
CA ASN A 134 -2.40 17.55 4.70
C ASN A 134 -0.94 17.62 5.18
N THR A 135 -0.68 17.32 6.45
CA THR A 135 0.68 17.29 7.02
C THR A 135 1.53 16.21 6.35
N LEU A 136 0.99 15.00 6.20
CA LEU A 136 1.66 13.90 5.50
C LEU A 136 1.93 14.23 4.03
N ALA A 137 0.90 14.71 3.32
CA ALA A 137 1.02 15.06 1.90
C ALA A 137 2.10 16.12 1.67
N ARG A 138 2.17 17.17 2.52
CA ARG A 138 3.22 18.19 2.45
C ARG A 138 4.61 17.61 2.72
N ALA A 139 4.76 16.78 3.75
CA ALA A 139 6.04 16.15 4.09
C ALA A 139 6.56 15.28 2.94
N ILE A 140 5.68 14.49 2.31
CA ILE A 140 6.05 13.62 1.19
C ILE A 140 6.39 14.47 -0.06
N ASN A 141 5.58 15.49 -0.37
CA ASN A 141 5.81 16.37 -1.52
C ASN A 141 7.10 17.21 -1.40
N GLU A 142 7.54 17.47 -0.17
CA GLU A 142 8.81 18.13 0.12
C GLU A 142 10.02 17.24 -0.19
N ILE A 143 9.93 15.93 0.05
CA ILE A 143 10.99 14.98 -0.27
C ILE A 143 11.22 14.95 -1.78
N SER A 144 10.17 14.71 -2.57
CA SER A 144 10.21 14.75 -4.03
C SER A 144 8.80 14.80 -4.62
N LYS A 145 8.63 15.61 -5.66
CA LYS A 145 7.40 15.66 -6.45
C LYS A 145 7.20 14.42 -7.33
N ASP A 146 8.24 13.64 -7.52
CA ASP A 146 8.20 12.42 -8.32
C ASP A 146 7.80 11.18 -7.53
N LEU A 147 7.78 11.27 -6.18
CA LEU A 147 7.30 10.19 -5.34
C LEU A 147 5.80 9.95 -5.55
N ILE A 148 5.45 8.69 -5.73
CA ILE A 148 4.06 8.27 -5.81
C ILE A 148 3.54 8.11 -4.37
N TYR A 149 2.49 8.82 -4.02
CA TYR A 149 1.81 8.64 -2.74
C TYR A 149 0.75 7.55 -2.89
N LEU A 150 0.97 6.41 -2.26
CA LEU A 150 0.04 5.27 -2.24
C LEU A 150 -0.94 5.47 -1.09
N VAL A 151 -2.20 5.69 -1.42
CA VAL A 151 -3.24 6.10 -0.48
C VAL A 151 -4.49 5.21 -0.58
N PRO A 152 -5.17 4.90 0.52
CA PRO A 152 -6.47 4.25 0.45
C PRO A 152 -7.46 5.12 -0.34
N THR A 153 -8.14 4.50 -1.30
CA THR A 153 -9.10 5.21 -2.16
C THR A 153 -10.27 5.78 -1.34
N GLY A 154 -10.74 6.97 -1.70
CA GLY A 154 -11.82 7.68 -1.00
C GLY A 154 -11.43 8.32 0.33
N SER A 155 -10.17 8.24 0.75
CA SER A 155 -9.71 8.74 2.04
C SER A 155 -9.39 10.24 2.05
N LYS A 156 -9.24 10.82 3.25
CA LYS A 156 -8.72 12.19 3.42
C LYS A 156 -7.29 12.34 2.91
N MET A 157 -6.51 11.26 2.86
CA MET A 157 -5.17 11.26 2.28
C MET A 157 -5.22 11.50 0.77
N GLU A 158 -6.15 10.86 0.06
CA GLU A 158 -6.38 11.10 -1.37
C GLU A 158 -6.82 12.55 -1.62
N GLU A 159 -7.75 13.08 -0.80
CA GLU A 159 -8.21 14.47 -0.90
C GLU A 159 -7.06 15.46 -0.71
N ALA A 160 -6.23 15.28 0.32
CA ALA A 160 -5.09 16.15 0.61
C ALA A 160 -4.02 16.11 -0.50
N ALA A 161 -3.71 14.93 -1.02
CA ALA A 161 -2.72 14.75 -2.06
C ALA A 161 -3.19 15.34 -3.41
N LYS A 162 -4.47 15.21 -3.76
CA LYS A 162 -5.07 15.84 -4.95
C LYS A 162 -4.96 17.37 -4.91
N LYS A 163 -5.17 17.99 -3.73
CA LYS A 163 -5.01 19.45 -3.56
C LYS A 163 -3.59 19.95 -3.85
N LEU A 164 -2.59 19.08 -3.66
CA LEU A 164 -1.18 19.39 -3.94
C LEU A 164 -0.70 18.92 -5.32
N ASN A 165 -1.61 18.41 -6.16
CA ASN A 165 -1.30 17.82 -7.47
C ASN A 165 -0.18 16.77 -7.43
N MET A 166 -0.18 15.93 -6.39
CA MET A 166 0.80 14.85 -6.24
C MET A 166 0.51 13.69 -7.19
N LYS A 167 1.53 12.89 -7.50
CA LYS A 167 1.35 11.58 -8.12
C LYS A 167 0.72 10.63 -7.09
N ILE A 168 -0.52 10.21 -7.33
CA ILE A 168 -1.31 9.43 -6.38
C ILE A 168 -1.65 8.07 -6.98
N ALA A 169 -1.36 6.99 -6.24
CA ALA A 169 -1.90 5.67 -6.50
C ALA A 169 -3.00 5.35 -5.49
N CYS A 170 -4.22 5.17 -5.97
CA CYS A 170 -5.37 4.83 -5.14
C CYS A 170 -5.40 3.32 -4.89
N GLU A 171 -5.36 2.90 -3.62
CA GLU A 171 -5.31 1.49 -3.26
C GLU A 171 -6.60 0.96 -2.65
N ILE A 172 -6.86 -0.31 -2.92
CA ILE A 172 -7.83 -1.14 -2.22
C ILE A 172 -7.13 -2.32 -1.53
N PHE A 173 -7.81 -2.93 -0.57
CA PHE A 173 -7.29 -4.07 0.19
C PHE A 173 -7.99 -5.37 -0.22
N ALA A 174 -7.21 -6.39 -0.56
CA ALA A 174 -7.73 -7.68 -1.00
C ALA A 174 -8.42 -8.47 0.13
N ASP A 175 -7.95 -8.27 1.35
CA ASP A 175 -8.30 -9.04 2.55
C ASP A 175 -9.18 -8.28 3.55
N ARG A 176 -9.74 -7.12 3.16
CA ARG A 176 -10.50 -6.24 4.05
C ARG A 176 -11.89 -5.93 3.49
N ASN A 177 -12.85 -5.85 4.39
CA ASN A 177 -14.18 -5.30 4.09
C ASN A 177 -14.25 -3.80 4.39
N TYR A 178 -15.21 -3.12 3.74
CA TYR A 178 -15.43 -1.67 3.84
C TYR A 178 -16.79 -1.37 4.46
N GLU A 179 -16.85 -0.30 5.24
CA GLU A 179 -18.07 0.32 5.74
C GLU A 179 -18.70 1.20 4.64
N ASP A 180 -19.95 1.64 4.86
CA ASP A 180 -20.71 2.44 3.90
C ASP A 180 -20.20 3.88 3.67
N ASP A 181 -19.23 4.29 4.45
CA ASP A 181 -18.49 5.55 4.30
C ASP A 181 -17.15 5.39 3.54
N GLY A 182 -16.80 4.15 3.14
CA GLY A 182 -15.57 3.81 2.45
C GLY A 182 -14.39 3.49 3.37
N ASN A 183 -14.54 3.62 4.68
CA ASN A 183 -13.51 3.24 5.63
C ASN A 183 -13.42 1.71 5.78
N LEU A 184 -12.24 1.23 6.21
CA LEU A 184 -12.06 -0.18 6.51
C LEU A 184 -12.86 -0.59 7.74
N VAL A 185 -13.56 -1.71 7.68
CA VAL A 185 -14.22 -2.31 8.85
C VAL A 185 -13.20 -2.54 9.97
N SER A 186 -13.53 -2.10 11.19
CA SER A 186 -12.66 -2.26 12.35
C SER A 186 -12.28 -3.73 12.57
N ARG A 187 -10.99 -4.02 12.78
CA ARG A 187 -10.49 -5.38 13.06
C ARG A 187 -11.14 -6.06 14.28
N LYS A 188 -11.84 -5.30 15.11
CA LYS A 188 -12.62 -5.82 16.24
C LYS A 188 -13.92 -6.52 15.83
N LYS A 189 -14.41 -6.26 14.61
CA LYS A 189 -15.62 -6.89 14.06
C LYS A 189 -15.24 -8.21 13.36
N SER A 190 -16.05 -9.26 13.51
CA SER A 190 -15.81 -10.60 12.96
C SER A 190 -15.72 -10.65 11.44
N HIS A 191 -16.39 -9.72 10.75
CA HIS A 191 -16.41 -9.62 9.29
C HIS A 191 -15.38 -8.63 8.74
N ALA A 192 -14.39 -8.17 9.54
CA ALA A 192 -13.39 -7.21 9.08
C ALA A 192 -12.44 -7.78 8.03
N LEU A 193 -12.16 -9.09 8.10
CA LEU A 193 -11.15 -9.75 7.27
C LEU A 193 -11.80 -10.74 6.30
N ILE A 194 -11.24 -10.79 5.09
CA ILE A 194 -11.51 -11.80 4.07
C ILE A 194 -10.33 -12.76 4.06
N THR A 195 -10.47 -13.91 4.71
CA THR A 195 -9.38 -14.89 4.87
C THR A 195 -9.36 -15.98 3.81
N ASN A 196 -10.44 -16.11 3.05
CA ASN A 196 -10.56 -17.11 1.98
C ASN A 196 -10.02 -16.55 0.66
N PRO A 197 -8.99 -17.15 0.03
CA PRO A 197 -8.42 -16.66 -1.22
C PRO A 197 -9.41 -16.58 -2.40
N GLU A 198 -10.39 -17.51 -2.47
CA GLU A 198 -11.42 -17.53 -3.51
C GLU A 198 -12.39 -16.34 -3.35
N GLN A 199 -12.72 -15.97 -2.12
CA GLN A 199 -13.53 -14.78 -1.85
C GLN A 199 -12.73 -13.50 -2.13
N ALA A 200 -11.48 -13.42 -1.67
CA ALA A 200 -10.62 -12.27 -1.89
C ALA A 200 -10.43 -11.94 -3.38
N LYS A 201 -10.13 -12.94 -4.23
CA LYS A 201 -9.94 -12.71 -5.67
C LYS A 201 -11.22 -12.24 -6.39
N LYS A 202 -12.42 -12.73 -5.95
CA LYS A 202 -13.70 -12.28 -6.49
C LYS A 202 -14.02 -10.86 -6.06
N HIS A 203 -13.78 -10.55 -4.78
CA HIS A 203 -13.96 -9.23 -4.19
C HIS A 203 -13.10 -8.17 -4.91
N VAL A 204 -11.80 -8.43 -5.05
CA VAL A 204 -10.87 -7.57 -5.80
C VAL A 204 -11.30 -7.38 -7.25
N LEU A 205 -11.59 -8.47 -7.97
CA LEU A 205 -11.98 -8.37 -9.39
C LEU A 205 -13.24 -7.55 -9.59
N SER A 206 -14.22 -7.71 -8.70
CA SER A 206 -15.47 -6.92 -8.73
C SER A 206 -15.17 -5.44 -8.55
N MET A 207 -14.38 -5.05 -7.54
CA MET A 207 -14.02 -3.65 -7.29
C MET A 207 -13.25 -3.05 -8.48
N VAL A 208 -12.24 -3.76 -8.99
CA VAL A 208 -11.42 -3.28 -10.12
C VAL A 208 -12.26 -3.12 -11.39
N LYS A 209 -13.12 -4.08 -11.73
CA LYS A 209 -13.97 -4.00 -12.92
C LYS A 209 -15.01 -2.87 -12.85
N ASN A 210 -15.58 -2.69 -11.67
CA ASN A 210 -16.63 -1.68 -11.46
C ASN A 210 -16.08 -0.30 -11.14
N GLN A 211 -14.76 -0.18 -10.88
CA GLN A 211 -14.13 1.04 -10.36
C GLN A 211 -14.92 1.58 -9.16
N ALA A 212 -15.16 0.70 -8.18
CA ALA A 212 -15.94 0.99 -6.99
C ALA A 212 -15.51 0.11 -5.80
N LEU A 213 -15.55 0.66 -4.58
CA LEU A 213 -15.48 -0.13 -3.36
C LEU A 213 -16.75 -0.96 -3.20
N ASN A 214 -16.60 -2.21 -2.78
CA ASN A 214 -17.72 -3.05 -2.37
C ASN A 214 -17.82 -3.00 -0.83
N CYS A 215 -18.80 -2.30 -0.30
CA CYS A 215 -19.07 -2.25 1.14
C CYS A 215 -19.72 -3.55 1.63
N HIS A 216 -19.51 -3.86 2.91
CA HIS A 216 -20.09 -5.06 3.54
C HIS A 216 -21.62 -5.12 3.46
N SER A 217 -22.29 -3.97 3.46
CA SER A 217 -23.75 -3.85 3.28
C SER A 217 -24.25 -4.23 1.87
N GLY A 218 -23.33 -4.31 0.88
CA GLY A 218 -23.66 -4.41 -0.53
C GLY A 218 -23.68 -3.08 -1.28
N LYS A 219 -23.49 -1.94 -0.59
CA LYS A 219 -23.34 -0.63 -1.23
C LYS A 219 -22.06 -0.61 -2.06
N GLN A 220 -22.10 0.07 -3.20
CA GLN A 220 -20.92 0.37 -4.01
C GLN A 220 -20.62 1.85 -3.98
N ILE A 221 -19.33 2.20 -3.79
CA ILE A 221 -18.84 3.59 -3.78
C ILE A 221 -17.90 3.75 -4.97
N PRO A 222 -18.28 4.52 -6.01
CA PRO A 222 -17.39 4.78 -7.16
C PRO A 222 -16.06 5.39 -6.72
N CYS A 223 -14.96 4.86 -7.23
CA CYS A 223 -13.62 5.33 -6.88
C CYS A 223 -12.61 4.95 -7.97
N GLU A 224 -11.45 5.58 -7.92
CA GLU A 224 -10.28 5.20 -8.73
C GLU A 224 -9.52 4.07 -8.02
N ILE A 225 -9.03 3.08 -8.79
CA ILE A 225 -8.26 1.95 -8.25
C ILE A 225 -7.04 1.74 -9.14
N ASP A 226 -5.86 1.97 -8.56
CA ASP A 226 -4.56 1.78 -9.21
C ASP A 226 -3.79 0.59 -8.62
N SER A 227 -4.01 0.28 -7.33
CA SER A 227 -3.22 -0.71 -6.61
C SER A 227 -4.06 -1.56 -5.67
N ILE A 228 -3.64 -2.79 -5.48
CA ILE A 228 -4.26 -3.76 -4.58
C ILE A 228 -3.25 -4.15 -3.52
N CYS A 229 -3.55 -3.83 -2.26
CA CYS A 229 -2.73 -4.25 -1.12
C CYS A 229 -3.09 -5.67 -0.69
N ILE A 230 -2.06 -6.47 -0.43
CA ILE A 230 -2.18 -7.79 0.18
C ILE A 230 -1.24 -7.82 1.39
N HIS A 231 -1.78 -8.06 2.59
CA HIS A 231 -0.95 -8.16 3.79
C HIS A 231 -0.19 -9.48 3.83
N GLY A 232 1.09 -9.42 4.24
CA GLY A 232 2.03 -10.54 4.19
C GLY A 232 2.05 -11.47 5.41
N ASP A 233 1.18 -11.28 6.39
CA ASP A 233 1.31 -11.77 7.76
C ASP A 233 1.06 -13.27 7.99
N ASN A 234 0.69 -14.08 6.96
CA ASN A 234 0.49 -15.52 7.14
C ASN A 234 0.53 -16.33 5.84
N LEU A 235 0.53 -17.68 5.95
CA LEU A 235 0.49 -18.60 4.79
C LEU A 235 -0.71 -18.40 3.87
N SER A 236 -1.84 -17.91 4.38
CA SER A 236 -3.01 -17.61 3.56
C SER A 236 -2.78 -16.38 2.68
N SER A 237 -1.93 -15.45 3.09
CA SER A 237 -1.53 -14.26 2.34
C SER A 237 -0.87 -14.62 1.02
N LEU A 238 0.07 -15.58 1.03
CA LEU A 238 0.71 -16.07 -0.18
C LEU A 238 -0.30 -16.70 -1.15
N LYS A 239 -1.21 -17.54 -0.64
CA LYS A 239 -2.29 -18.13 -1.44
C LYS A 239 -3.22 -17.07 -2.01
N THR A 240 -3.55 -16.05 -1.21
CA THR A 240 -4.39 -14.93 -1.64
C THR A 240 -3.69 -14.12 -2.72
N ALA A 241 -2.39 -13.82 -2.56
CA ALA A 241 -1.61 -13.09 -3.56
C ALA A 241 -1.57 -13.82 -4.91
N ILE A 242 -1.33 -15.13 -4.91
CA ILE A 242 -1.35 -15.97 -6.12
C ILE A 242 -2.74 -15.95 -6.75
N ALA A 243 -3.80 -16.22 -5.96
CA ALA A 243 -5.16 -16.29 -6.46
C ALA A 243 -5.64 -14.95 -7.06
N VAL A 244 -5.30 -13.82 -6.42
CA VAL A 244 -5.62 -12.48 -6.92
C VAL A 244 -4.86 -12.20 -8.22
N LYS A 245 -3.54 -12.40 -8.23
CA LYS A 245 -2.68 -12.21 -9.42
C LYS A 245 -3.20 -12.99 -10.63
N ASP A 246 -3.39 -14.29 -10.47
CA ASP A 246 -3.81 -15.17 -11.57
C ASP A 246 -5.20 -14.79 -12.09
N ASN A 247 -6.11 -14.41 -11.19
CA ASN A 247 -7.44 -14.00 -11.55
C ASN A 247 -7.46 -12.67 -12.33
N LEU A 248 -6.63 -11.70 -11.96
CA LEU A 248 -6.49 -10.43 -12.66
C LEU A 248 -5.91 -10.64 -14.07
N ILE A 249 -4.84 -11.43 -14.20
CA ILE A 249 -4.23 -11.79 -15.49
C ILE A 249 -5.23 -12.51 -16.38
N LYS A 250 -5.95 -13.50 -15.85
CA LYS A 250 -7.00 -14.25 -16.58
C LYS A 250 -8.09 -13.33 -17.14
N HIS A 251 -8.35 -12.21 -16.50
CA HIS A 251 -9.35 -11.22 -16.95
C HIS A 251 -8.74 -10.06 -17.77
N GLY A 252 -7.50 -10.22 -18.25
CA GLY A 252 -6.88 -9.29 -19.21
C GLY A 252 -6.30 -8.02 -18.58
N LEU A 253 -6.11 -7.97 -17.26
CA LEU A 253 -5.46 -6.84 -16.61
C LEU A 253 -3.93 -6.96 -16.74
N ASN A 254 -3.25 -5.83 -16.95
CA ASN A 254 -1.81 -5.75 -17.08
C ASN A 254 -1.18 -5.34 -15.75
N LEU A 255 -0.50 -6.27 -15.10
CA LEU A 255 0.15 -6.02 -13.82
C LEU A 255 1.45 -5.24 -14.01
N LYS A 256 1.61 -4.14 -13.28
CA LYS A 256 2.77 -3.23 -13.38
C LYS A 256 3.28 -2.81 -12.02
N ALA A 257 4.60 -2.63 -11.91
CA ALA A 257 5.18 -1.86 -10.81
C ALA A 257 4.71 -0.41 -10.88
N LEU A 258 4.49 0.24 -9.73
CA LEU A 258 3.92 1.60 -9.69
C LEU A 258 4.68 2.57 -10.59
N ASN A 259 6.01 2.60 -10.48
CA ASN A 259 6.87 3.48 -11.28
C ASN A 259 6.94 3.13 -12.77
N LYS A 260 6.29 2.05 -13.21
CA LYS A 260 6.21 1.62 -14.62
C LYS A 260 4.79 1.72 -15.19
N MET A 261 3.82 2.19 -14.40
CA MET A 261 2.46 2.44 -14.88
C MET A 261 2.44 3.73 -15.71
N LYS A 262 1.71 3.71 -16.83
CA LYS A 262 1.57 4.87 -17.72
C LYS A 262 1.04 6.13 -17.03
N LYS A 263 0.30 5.96 -15.95
CA LYS A 263 -0.21 7.06 -15.13
C LYS A 263 0.91 7.90 -14.49
N PHE A 264 2.10 7.31 -14.25
CA PHE A 264 3.17 7.92 -13.47
C PHE A 264 4.46 8.25 -14.26
N ILE A 265 4.53 7.82 -15.53
CA ILE A 265 5.66 8.08 -16.45
C ILE A 265 5.35 9.20 -17.46
#